data_e9d7a111f68f90b56b8d460cb0248e4d
#
_entry.id   e9d7a111f68f90b56b8d460cb0248e4d
#
_cell.length_a   1.000
_cell.length_b   1.000
_cell.length_c   1.000
_cell.angle_alpha   90.00
_cell.angle_beta   90.00
_cell.angle_gamma   90.00
#
_symmetry.space_group_name_H-M   'P 1'
#
loop_
_entity.id
_entity.type
_entity.pdbx_description
1 polymer ?
#
loop_
_entity_poly.entity_id
_entity_poly.type
_entity_poly.pdbx_seq_one_letter_code
_entity_poly.pdbx_strand_id
1 'polypeptide(L)'
;MSTHMIEWINSGLKGKETIACLGKRFCRLMFAALFVSFWLHADATAVETTFRCGRGLVSVGDTTAKVLEKCGEPTKESKWEEGHDTWVSQIYDYEKERYQLPELIKGPILMELWTYDLGANKFIRYLHFANGRLIRIETGEKGGK
;
A
#
# COMPACT_ATOMS: atom_id res chain seq x y z
N MET A 1 -12.25 10.22 -78.15
CA MET A 1 -11.29 10.38 -77.06
C MET A 1 -11.82 11.45 -76.12
N SER A 2 -12.27 11.15 -74.96
CA SER A 2 -12.48 12.06 -73.81
C SER A 2 -13.75 11.84 -72.97
N THR A 3 -14.23 10.63 -72.81
CA THR A 3 -15.32 10.35 -71.85
C THR A 3 -14.89 9.43 -70.69
N HIS A 4 -13.74 8.78 -70.76
CA HIS A 4 -13.24 7.89 -69.69
C HIS A 4 -12.49 8.59 -68.56
N MET A 5 -12.15 9.88 -68.70
CA MET A 5 -11.38 10.59 -67.67
C MET A 5 -12.26 11.26 -66.57
N ILE A 6 -13.54 11.43 -66.87
CA ILE A 6 -14.48 12.09 -65.91
C ILE A 6 -15.05 11.11 -64.91
N GLU A 7 -15.18 9.81 -65.25
CA GLU A 7 -15.68 8.81 -64.31
C GLU A 7 -14.67 8.48 -63.18
N TRP A 8 -13.35 8.63 -63.43
CA TRP A 8 -12.32 8.35 -62.43
C TRP A 8 -12.25 9.40 -61.32
N ILE A 9 -12.66 10.64 -61.63
CA ILE A 9 -12.63 11.75 -60.66
C ILE A 9 -13.80 11.65 -59.70
N ASN A 10 -14.95 11.10 -60.16
CA ASN A 10 -16.14 10.99 -59.31
C ASN A 10 -16.13 9.80 -58.33
N SER A 11 -15.35 8.75 -58.63
CA SER A 11 -15.20 7.62 -57.73
C SER A 11 -14.25 7.92 -56.54
N GLY A 12 -13.32 8.87 -56.69
CA GLY A 12 -12.42 9.30 -55.64
C GLY A 12 -13.04 10.19 -54.57
N LEU A 13 -14.11 10.88 -54.87
CA LEU A 13 -14.78 11.81 -53.93
C LEU A 13 -15.79 11.12 -52.99
N LYS A 14 -16.38 10.00 -53.43
CA LYS A 14 -17.32 9.25 -52.56
C LYS A 14 -16.65 8.54 -51.40
N GLY A 15 -15.33 8.23 -51.50
CA GLY A 15 -14.59 7.57 -50.42
C GLY A 15 -14.18 8.49 -49.26
N LYS A 16 -14.12 9.81 -49.50
CA LYS A 16 -13.66 10.75 -48.45
C LYS A 16 -14.77 11.10 -47.43
N GLU A 17 -16.01 11.07 -47.85
CA GLU A 17 -17.14 11.38 -46.96
C GLU A 17 -17.43 10.26 -45.97
N THR A 18 -17.26 9.00 -46.37
CA THR A 18 -17.47 7.84 -45.49
C THR A 18 -16.37 7.69 -44.44
N ILE A 19 -15.12 8.04 -44.78
CA ILE A 19 -13.98 7.99 -43.83
C ILE A 19 -14.11 9.13 -42.80
N ALA A 20 -14.55 10.32 -43.21
CA ALA A 20 -14.76 11.45 -42.29
C ALA A 20 -15.88 11.18 -41.28
N CYS A 21 -16.94 10.47 -41.66
CA CYS A 21 -18.03 10.11 -40.75
C CYS A 21 -17.66 8.99 -39.80
N LEU A 22 -16.84 8.02 -40.24
CA LEU A 22 -16.33 6.94 -39.40
C LEU A 22 -15.34 7.49 -38.36
N GLY A 23 -14.49 8.45 -38.75
CA GLY A 23 -13.56 9.12 -37.85
C GLY A 23 -14.23 9.88 -36.70
N LYS A 24 -15.32 10.57 -36.98
CA LYS A 24 -16.06 11.31 -35.93
C LYS A 24 -16.75 10.37 -34.90
N ARG A 25 -17.27 9.24 -35.32
CA ARG A 25 -17.85 8.24 -34.44
C ARG A 25 -16.78 7.49 -33.65
N PHE A 26 -15.66 7.15 -34.30
CA PHE A 26 -14.52 6.52 -33.66
C PHE A 26 -13.85 7.46 -32.66
N CYS A 27 -13.71 8.74 -32.99
CA CYS A 27 -13.17 9.75 -32.09
C CYS A 27 -14.06 9.94 -30.84
N ARG A 28 -15.38 9.94 -30.98
CA ARG A 28 -16.31 10.02 -29.84
C ARG A 28 -16.24 8.78 -28.93
N LEU A 29 -16.10 7.60 -29.51
CA LEU A 29 -15.95 6.36 -28.74
C LEU A 29 -14.61 6.30 -28.01
N MET A 30 -13.53 6.76 -28.64
CA MET A 30 -12.21 6.86 -28.01
C MET A 30 -12.19 7.90 -26.89
N PHE A 31 -12.85 9.05 -27.06
CA PHE A 31 -13.00 10.05 -26.00
C PHE A 31 -13.83 9.53 -24.83
N ALA A 32 -14.91 8.80 -25.09
CA ALA A 32 -15.71 8.18 -24.03
C ALA A 32 -14.95 7.09 -23.29
N ALA A 33 -14.14 6.29 -23.98
CA ALA A 33 -13.29 5.26 -23.35
C ALA A 33 -12.18 5.87 -22.48
N LEU A 34 -11.57 6.98 -22.92
CA LEU A 34 -10.59 7.72 -22.13
C LEU A 34 -11.20 8.40 -20.90
N PHE A 35 -12.45 8.86 -20.99
CA PHE A 35 -13.16 9.46 -19.86
C PHE A 35 -13.53 8.42 -18.80
N VAL A 36 -13.91 7.21 -19.19
CA VAL A 36 -14.23 6.12 -18.26
C VAL A 36 -12.97 5.62 -17.54
N SER A 37 -11.82 5.56 -18.21
CA SER A 37 -10.56 5.16 -17.58
C SER A 37 -10.03 6.18 -16.57
N PHE A 38 -10.43 7.44 -16.65
CA PHE A 38 -10.03 8.47 -15.68
C PHE A 38 -10.72 8.31 -14.30
N TRP A 39 -11.90 7.67 -14.25
CA TRP A 39 -12.66 7.46 -13.01
C TRP A 39 -12.25 6.18 -12.24
N LEU A 40 -11.39 5.35 -12.80
CA LEU A 40 -10.90 4.10 -12.20
C LEU A 40 -9.54 4.26 -11.50
N HIS A 41 -9.16 5.48 -11.12
CA HIS A 41 -7.99 5.68 -10.28
C HIS A 41 -8.37 5.27 -8.86
N ALA A 42 -8.10 4.01 -8.53
CA ALA A 42 -8.09 3.57 -7.14
C ALA A 42 -7.02 4.38 -6.41
N ASP A 43 -7.40 5.08 -5.34
CA ASP A 43 -6.46 5.75 -4.46
C ASP A 43 -5.50 4.68 -3.90
N ALA A 44 -4.32 4.60 -4.48
CA ALA A 44 -3.24 3.78 -3.96
C ALA A 44 -2.74 4.49 -2.69
N THR A 45 -3.29 4.13 -1.53
CA THR A 45 -2.74 4.54 -0.24
C THR A 45 -1.36 3.92 -0.11
N ALA A 46 -0.33 4.74 -0.21
CA ALA A 46 1.04 4.30 0.01
C ALA A 46 1.19 3.90 1.47
N VAL A 47 1.28 2.61 1.74
CA VAL A 47 1.59 2.10 3.09
C VAL A 47 3.07 2.39 3.34
N GLU A 48 3.35 3.23 4.33
CA GLU A 48 4.71 3.54 4.72
C GLU A 48 5.31 2.32 5.45
N THR A 49 6.36 1.75 4.88
CA THR A 49 7.00 0.54 5.41
C THR A 49 8.27 0.83 6.20
N THR A 50 8.77 2.08 6.14
CA THR A 50 10.01 2.49 6.80
C THR A 50 9.85 3.84 7.47
N PHE A 51 10.52 4.04 8.59
CA PHE A 51 10.56 5.30 9.33
C PHE A 51 12.01 5.67 9.67
N ARG A 52 12.37 6.91 9.42
CA ARG A 52 13.67 7.48 9.80
C ARG A 52 13.54 8.36 11.02
N CYS A 53 14.15 7.94 12.12
CA CYS A 53 14.27 8.69 13.36
C CYS A 53 15.71 9.21 13.50
N GLY A 54 15.95 10.44 13.10
CA GLY A 54 17.30 11.01 13.12
C GLY A 54 18.27 10.23 12.20
N ARG A 55 19.23 9.51 12.80
CA ARG A 55 20.20 8.68 12.09
C ARG A 55 19.73 7.24 11.90
N GLY A 56 18.75 6.79 12.68
CA GLY A 56 18.20 5.44 12.62
C GLY A 56 17.18 5.26 11.51
N LEU A 57 17.13 4.07 10.94
CA LEU A 57 16.08 3.63 10.02
C LEU A 57 15.47 2.36 10.59
N VAL A 58 14.16 2.36 10.76
CA VAL A 58 13.38 1.21 11.20
C VAL A 58 12.37 0.84 10.13
N SER A 59 12.00 -0.43 10.07
CA SER A 59 11.14 -1.00 9.04
C SER A 59 10.08 -1.90 9.68
N VAL A 60 8.98 -2.06 8.99
CA VAL A 60 7.97 -3.07 9.36
C VAL A 60 8.65 -4.44 9.50
N GLY A 61 8.35 -5.16 10.58
CA GLY A 61 8.99 -6.40 10.99
C GLY A 61 10.10 -6.24 12.05
N ASP A 62 10.62 -5.03 12.27
CA ASP A 62 11.61 -4.77 13.33
C ASP A 62 10.99 -4.98 14.72
N THR A 63 11.82 -5.42 15.68
CA THR A 63 11.37 -5.61 17.06
C THR A 63 11.34 -4.28 17.83
N THR A 64 10.54 -4.20 18.90
CA THR A 64 10.51 -3.06 19.82
C THR A 64 11.90 -2.71 20.33
N ALA A 65 12.71 -3.70 20.72
CA ALA A 65 14.08 -3.49 21.18
C ALA A 65 14.96 -2.81 20.12
N LYS A 66 14.85 -3.23 18.86
CA LYS A 66 15.61 -2.65 17.74
C LYS A 66 15.15 -1.23 17.42
N VAL A 67 13.85 -0.96 17.53
CA VAL A 67 13.31 0.39 17.36
C VAL A 67 13.79 1.30 18.48
N LEU A 68 13.75 0.84 19.72
CA LEU A 68 14.25 1.58 20.89
C LEU A 68 15.74 1.91 20.77
N GLU A 69 16.56 0.95 20.35
CA GLU A 69 18.01 1.14 20.14
C GLU A 69 18.29 2.21 19.08
N LYS A 70 17.53 2.22 17.97
CA LYS A 70 17.78 3.12 16.85
C LYS A 70 17.14 4.50 16.99
N CYS A 71 15.95 4.55 17.57
CA CYS A 71 15.14 5.77 17.65
C CYS A 71 15.07 6.38 19.04
N GLY A 72 15.50 5.65 20.06
CA GLY A 72 15.33 6.06 21.47
C GLY A 72 13.90 5.86 21.95
N GLU A 73 13.61 6.39 23.13
CA GLU A 73 12.30 6.25 23.76
C GLU A 73 11.23 7.04 23.00
N PRO A 74 10.00 6.48 22.87
CA PRO A 74 8.88 7.17 22.26
C PRO A 74 8.38 8.32 23.17
N THR A 75 7.80 9.35 22.57
CA THR A 75 7.19 10.46 23.30
C THR A 75 5.98 10.00 24.11
N LYS A 76 5.26 9.00 23.60
CA LYS A 76 4.10 8.40 24.25
C LYS A 76 3.99 6.93 23.87
N GLU A 77 3.63 6.11 24.83
CA GLU A 77 3.38 4.69 24.67
C GLU A 77 1.97 4.33 25.18
N SER A 78 1.28 3.45 24.47
CA SER A 78 0.00 2.87 24.86
C SER A 78 0.02 1.38 24.56
N LYS A 79 -0.51 0.57 25.49
CA LYS A 79 -0.56 -0.90 25.35
C LYS A 79 -2.00 -1.38 25.60
N TRP A 80 -2.41 -2.37 24.82
CA TRP A 80 -3.70 -3.05 24.99
C TRP A 80 -3.62 -4.48 24.45
N GLU A 81 -4.60 -5.28 24.74
CA GLU A 81 -4.77 -6.61 24.18
C GLU A 81 -5.87 -6.59 23.12
N GLU A 82 -5.62 -7.21 21.98
CA GLU A 82 -6.57 -7.23 20.87
C GLU A 82 -6.67 -8.64 20.28
N GLY A 83 -7.87 -9.23 20.36
CA GLY A 83 -8.09 -10.55 19.76
C GLY A 83 -7.26 -11.66 20.36
N HIS A 84 -7.10 -12.74 19.62
CA HIS A 84 -6.30 -13.89 20.01
C HIS A 84 -5.54 -14.39 18.79
N ASP A 85 -4.27 -14.64 18.97
CA ASP A 85 -3.42 -15.32 17.99
C ASP A 85 -3.30 -16.80 18.34
N THR A 86 -3.03 -17.60 17.34
CA THR A 86 -2.86 -19.05 17.49
C THR A 86 -1.49 -19.42 16.97
N TRP A 87 -0.64 -19.93 17.81
CA TRP A 87 0.69 -20.42 17.41
C TRP A 87 0.87 -21.87 17.80
N VAL A 88 1.70 -22.55 17.03
CA VAL A 88 2.05 -23.93 17.28
C VAL A 88 3.26 -23.97 18.21
N SER A 89 3.10 -24.61 19.35
CA SER A 89 4.20 -24.89 20.27
C SER A 89 4.66 -26.33 20.11
N GLN A 90 5.94 -26.51 19.87
CA GLN A 90 6.60 -27.82 19.91
C GLN A 90 7.58 -27.83 21.07
N ILE A 91 7.31 -28.62 22.07
CA ILE A 91 8.16 -28.78 23.24
C ILE A 91 8.92 -30.10 23.10
N TYR A 92 10.25 -30.04 23.25
CA TYR A 92 11.07 -31.25 23.29
C TYR A 92 11.00 -31.86 24.69
N ASP A 93 10.54 -33.12 24.75
CA ASP A 93 10.45 -33.88 25.99
C ASP A 93 11.77 -34.66 26.16
N TYR A 94 12.61 -34.19 27.07
CA TYR A 94 13.93 -34.78 27.37
C TYR A 94 13.87 -36.18 27.98
N GLU A 95 12.75 -36.54 28.64
CA GLU A 95 12.59 -37.88 29.25
C GLU A 95 12.24 -38.93 28.16
N LYS A 96 11.52 -38.49 27.11
CA LYS A 96 11.10 -39.35 26.01
C LYS A 96 11.97 -39.21 24.77
N GLU A 97 12.97 -38.33 24.81
CA GLU A 97 13.87 -38.03 23.69
C GLU A 97 13.10 -37.72 22.36
N ARG A 98 11.97 -37.06 22.47
CA ARG A 98 11.15 -36.73 21.30
C ARG A 98 10.41 -35.40 21.45
N TYR A 99 10.08 -34.80 20.34
CA TYR A 99 9.14 -33.68 20.32
C TYR A 99 7.75 -34.15 20.67
N GLN A 100 7.08 -33.41 21.54
CA GLN A 100 5.65 -33.64 21.80
C GLN A 100 4.84 -33.26 20.57
N LEU A 101 3.62 -33.79 20.48
CA LEU A 101 2.70 -33.38 19.42
C LEU A 101 2.50 -31.87 19.46
N PRO A 102 2.49 -31.21 18.29
CA PRO A 102 2.30 -29.78 18.23
C PRO A 102 0.96 -29.39 18.88
N GLU A 103 1.03 -28.54 19.88
CA GLU A 103 -0.13 -27.99 20.56
C GLU A 103 -0.45 -26.59 20.04
N LEU A 104 -1.74 -26.35 19.73
CA LEU A 104 -2.25 -25.04 19.34
C LEU A 104 -2.50 -24.22 20.61
N ILE A 105 -1.62 -23.27 20.87
CA ILE A 105 -1.78 -22.33 21.98
C ILE A 105 -2.50 -21.10 21.45
N LYS A 106 -3.58 -20.69 22.14
CA LYS A 106 -4.27 -19.43 21.89
C LYS A 106 -3.92 -18.45 22.99
N GLY A 107 -3.52 -17.25 22.60
CA GLY A 107 -3.23 -16.19 23.55
C GLY A 107 -3.59 -14.82 22.99
N PRO A 108 -3.72 -13.82 23.86
CA PRO A 108 -4.01 -12.46 23.43
C PRO A 108 -2.88 -11.91 22.57
N ILE A 109 -3.23 -11.08 21.60
CA ILE A 109 -2.26 -10.30 20.85
C ILE A 109 -1.97 -9.04 21.66
N LEU A 110 -0.73 -8.90 22.10
CA LEU A 110 -0.26 -7.70 22.78
C LEU A 110 0.02 -6.61 21.76
N MET A 111 -0.82 -5.58 21.76
CA MET A 111 -0.68 -4.42 20.89
C MET A 111 0.01 -3.29 21.64
N GLU A 112 0.95 -2.62 20.94
CA GLU A 112 1.60 -1.42 21.47
C GLU A 112 1.57 -0.33 20.40
N LEU A 113 1.25 0.90 20.82
CA LEU A 113 1.30 2.08 19.98
C LEU A 113 2.35 3.05 20.52
N TRP A 114 3.39 3.27 19.76
CA TRP A 114 4.45 4.21 20.09
C TRP A 114 4.32 5.48 19.24
N THR A 115 4.32 6.62 19.90
CA THR A 115 4.25 7.92 19.26
C THR A 115 5.60 8.61 19.33
N TYR A 116 6.12 9.02 18.17
CA TYR A 116 7.34 9.82 18.06
C TYR A 116 6.98 11.21 17.54
N ASP A 117 7.11 12.22 18.42
CA ASP A 117 7.08 13.64 18.04
C ASP A 117 8.52 14.14 17.88
N LEU A 118 8.92 14.37 16.64
CA LEU A 118 10.26 14.81 16.29
C LEU A 118 10.38 16.34 16.18
N GLY A 119 9.37 17.08 16.64
CA GLY A 119 9.34 18.55 16.70
C GLY A 119 8.51 19.22 15.60
N ALA A 120 8.34 20.53 15.73
CA ALA A 120 7.37 21.35 14.98
C ALA A 120 7.47 21.31 13.44
N ASN A 121 8.61 20.93 12.89
CA ASN A 121 8.81 20.85 11.44
C ASN A 121 8.75 19.43 10.89
N LYS A 122 8.39 18.46 11.72
CA LYS A 122 8.31 17.05 11.35
C LYS A 122 6.92 16.50 11.66
N PHE A 123 6.52 15.49 10.91
CA PHE A 123 5.27 14.79 11.18
C PHE A 123 5.43 13.84 12.37
N ILE A 124 4.42 13.79 13.22
CA ILE A 124 4.31 12.79 14.28
C ILE A 124 4.22 11.42 13.60
N ARG A 125 4.89 10.43 14.17
CA ARG A 125 4.88 9.05 13.69
C ARG A 125 4.25 8.14 14.72
N TYR A 126 3.34 7.31 14.25
CA TYR A 126 2.68 6.29 15.04
C TYR A 126 3.18 4.92 14.58
N LEU A 127 3.81 4.19 15.49
CA LEU A 127 4.35 2.87 15.26
C LEU A 127 3.48 1.87 15.99
N HIS A 128 2.82 0.99 15.24
CA HIS A 128 1.97 -0.06 15.79
C HIS A 128 2.74 -1.37 15.87
N PHE A 129 2.78 -1.95 17.06
CA PHE A 129 3.42 -3.24 17.30
C PHE A 129 2.39 -4.28 17.68
N ALA A 130 2.60 -5.50 17.22
CA ALA A 130 1.87 -6.69 17.65
C ALA A 130 2.90 -7.71 18.15
N ASN A 131 2.72 -8.20 19.37
CA ASN A 131 3.62 -9.15 20.02
C ASN A 131 5.10 -8.72 19.91
N GLY A 132 5.38 -7.42 20.12
CA GLY A 132 6.73 -6.84 20.09
C GLY A 132 7.35 -6.68 18.69
N ARG A 133 6.56 -6.81 17.60
CA ARG A 133 7.00 -6.57 16.23
C ARG A 133 6.26 -5.41 15.59
N LEU A 134 6.98 -4.55 14.92
CA LEU A 134 6.42 -3.41 14.17
C LEU A 134 5.61 -3.94 12.97
N ILE A 135 4.31 -3.69 12.98
CA ILE A 135 3.38 -4.15 11.93
C ILE A 135 2.94 -3.02 11.01
N ARG A 136 2.93 -1.78 11.51
CA ARG A 136 2.47 -0.63 10.73
C ARG A 136 3.10 0.66 11.20
N ILE A 137 3.35 1.55 10.26
CA ILE A 137 3.81 2.92 10.49
C ILE A 137 2.78 3.88 9.91
N GLU A 138 2.34 4.84 10.70
CA GLU A 138 1.42 5.89 10.27
C GLU A 138 2.05 7.26 10.44
N THR A 139 1.69 8.16 9.53
CA THR A 139 2.05 9.57 9.59
C THR A 139 0.87 10.37 10.12
N GLY A 140 1.09 11.08 11.21
CA GLY A 140 0.12 11.99 11.80
C GLY A 140 0.27 13.43 11.32
N GLU A 141 -0.25 14.33 12.10
CA GLU A 141 -0.10 15.78 11.87
C GLU A 141 1.33 16.26 12.15
N LYS A 142 1.62 17.53 11.84
CA LYS A 142 2.90 18.12 12.21
C LYS A 142 3.00 18.20 13.73
N GLY A 143 4.17 17.84 14.25
CA GLY A 143 4.47 17.92 15.66
C GLY A 143 4.33 19.34 16.17
N GLY A 144 3.83 19.45 17.40
CA GLY A 144 3.76 20.72 18.12
C GLY A 144 5.07 21.00 18.86
N LYS A 145 5.46 22.24 18.89
CA LYS A 145 6.53 22.90 19.67
C LYS A 145 7.87 22.20 19.79
#